data_16af0623275c9e5b25539085bb04cc7a
#
_entry.id   16af0623275c9e5b25539085bb04cc7a
#
_cell.length_a   1.000
_cell.length_b   1.000
_cell.length_c   1.000
_cell.angle_alpha   90.00
_cell.angle_beta   90.00
_cell.angle_gamma   90.00
#
_symmetry.space_group_name_H-M   'P 1'
#
loop_
_entity.id
_entity.type
_entity.pdbx_description
1 polymer ?
#
loop_
_entity_poly.entity_id
_entity_poly.type
_entity_poly.pdbx_seq_one_letter_code
_entity_poly.pdbx_strand_id
1 'polypeptide(L)'
;MSALSAARPHDDHAPPLIGLPLFAAAILIGLGNFLVVLDTTIANVSVPTIAGNLGVSSSQGTWVITSYAVAEAITVPLTGFLAKKFGAQRTFLACYLSFAVVSLFCGMSSSLGMLLGTRVLLGLVGGPIMPLSQMLLLRVFPKEKATLATVIWAMTTLVGPVAGPILGGIICDNYGWSWIFFIKVPIAAIGGLTLMMLMKGQSDPKSKAIIDKVGLGLLVVWVGALQIMLDEGRNKDWFASPEICVLGVIAAIGFLCFVIWELTDDNPIVDLKIFRHRGFVGAATTYAVGFGGFFASIVILPLWLQSSMGYTATWAGYATGIMGIFAVLCSPLVGKAVEKFDPRMIVCGGILGLAGIMLWRMWTFNNDVTFLQMAWPMLLTGPFIVMFFVPVTGLAMASVEHDEQANAAGLSNFMRTLAGAFATSLVQSGWSNATRRNEGEIVNAMQHGRAAIDGLVAQGIPLDNARAVLWQVIEGQSVMLATLNIFGTIALCLGFAATIIWLVPKPKGPIDTSGAH
;
A
#
# COMPACT_ATOMS: atom_id res chain seq x y z
N MET A 1 5.10 61.84 22.94
CA MET A 1 5.89 60.62 23.22
C MET A 1 4.92 59.54 23.63
N SER A 2 4.45 58.69 22.72
CA SER A 2 3.66 57.51 23.03
C SER A 2 4.33 56.33 22.30
N ALA A 3 4.93 55.47 23.11
CA ALA A 3 5.55 54.24 22.64
C ALA A 3 4.44 53.27 22.18
N LEU A 4 4.36 53.04 20.88
CA LEU A 4 3.61 51.95 20.30
C LEU A 4 4.34 50.64 20.68
N SER A 5 3.77 49.92 21.67
CA SER A 5 4.10 48.53 22.00
C SER A 5 3.72 47.68 20.78
N ALA A 6 4.70 47.29 19.98
CA ALA A 6 4.54 46.28 18.96
C ALA A 6 4.20 44.96 19.67
N ALA A 7 2.94 44.54 19.57
CA ALA A 7 2.52 43.22 19.98
C ALA A 7 3.28 42.19 19.14
N ARG A 8 4.18 41.44 19.77
CA ARG A 8 4.79 40.26 19.17
C ARG A 8 3.67 39.27 18.84
N PRO A 9 3.66 38.65 17.67
CA PRO A 9 2.74 37.56 17.41
C PRO A 9 3.00 36.46 18.47
N HIS A 10 1.97 36.07 19.19
CA HIS A 10 2.02 34.89 20.05
C HIS A 10 2.31 33.67 19.19
N ASP A 11 3.54 33.21 19.22
CA ASP A 11 3.92 31.85 18.83
C ASP A 11 3.36 30.90 19.89
N ASP A 12 2.08 30.53 19.73
CA ASP A 12 1.39 29.52 20.55
C ASP A 12 1.86 28.08 20.18
N HIS A 13 3.09 27.92 19.75
CA HIS A 13 3.65 26.60 19.53
C HIS A 13 4.22 26.09 20.87
N ALA A 14 3.58 25.02 21.40
CA ALA A 14 4.17 24.27 22.52
C ALA A 14 5.63 23.89 22.16
N PRO A 15 6.54 23.89 23.16
CA PRO A 15 7.94 23.58 22.91
C PRO A 15 8.08 22.22 22.22
N PRO A 16 8.99 22.09 21.23
CA PRO A 16 9.20 20.85 20.53
C PRO A 16 9.53 19.73 21.51
N LEU A 17 8.97 18.54 21.28
CA LEU A 17 9.31 17.37 22.08
C LEU A 17 10.80 17.06 21.92
N ILE A 18 11.51 16.84 23.03
CA ILE A 18 12.95 16.58 23.03
C ILE A 18 13.23 15.30 23.82
N GLY A 19 14.22 14.52 23.39
CA GLY A 19 14.66 13.32 24.11
C GLY A 19 13.67 12.15 24.04
N LEU A 20 13.45 11.48 25.16
CA LEU A 20 12.61 10.28 25.25
C LEU A 20 11.15 10.51 24.81
N PRO A 21 10.45 11.61 25.17
CA PRO A 21 9.10 11.91 24.69
C PRO A 21 9.00 12.02 23.17
N LEU A 22 10.02 12.59 22.50
CA LEU A 22 10.09 12.68 21.04
C LEU A 22 10.11 11.27 20.42
N PHE A 23 10.99 10.40 20.88
CA PHE A 23 11.11 9.04 20.36
C PHE A 23 9.85 8.22 20.65
N ALA A 24 9.27 8.36 21.84
CA ALA A 24 8.02 7.70 22.20
C ALA A 24 6.88 8.14 21.28
N ALA A 25 6.70 9.45 21.06
CA ALA A 25 5.70 9.97 20.13
C ALA A 25 5.93 9.46 18.71
N ALA A 26 7.17 9.45 18.23
CA ALA A 26 7.52 8.96 16.90
C ALA A 26 7.18 7.46 16.72
N ILE A 27 7.50 6.63 17.69
CA ILE A 27 7.17 5.20 17.68
C ILE A 27 5.65 5.01 17.69
N LEU A 28 4.90 5.76 18.51
CA LEU A 28 3.45 5.61 18.61
C LEU A 28 2.73 6.10 17.35
N ILE A 29 3.20 7.18 16.72
CA ILE A 29 2.68 7.65 15.42
C ILE A 29 2.99 6.61 14.34
N GLY A 30 4.22 6.11 14.28
CA GLY A 30 4.62 5.04 13.36
C GLY A 30 3.84 3.75 13.58
N LEU A 31 3.55 3.40 14.84
CA LEU A 31 2.74 2.22 15.17
C LEU A 31 1.30 2.35 14.64
N GLY A 32 0.70 3.55 14.68
CA GLY A 32 -0.59 3.82 14.05
C GLY A 32 -0.55 3.54 12.55
N ASN A 33 0.47 4.03 11.84
CA ASN A 33 0.70 3.74 10.43
C ASN A 33 0.86 2.24 10.17
N PHE A 34 1.71 1.57 10.95
CA PHE A 34 1.93 0.12 10.85
C PHE A 34 0.64 -0.69 11.00
N LEU A 35 -0.23 -0.33 11.97
CA LEU A 35 -1.48 -1.07 12.21
C LEU A 35 -2.45 -0.97 11.03
N VAL A 36 -2.53 0.17 10.35
CA VAL A 36 -3.36 0.34 9.15
C VAL A 36 -2.82 -0.51 8.00
N VAL A 37 -1.51 -0.44 7.75
CA VAL A 37 -0.88 -1.24 6.69
C VAL A 37 -0.92 -2.74 7.00
N LEU A 38 -0.77 -3.12 8.26
CA LEU A 38 -0.96 -4.50 8.71
C LEU A 38 -2.38 -4.98 8.44
N ASP A 39 -3.39 -4.14 8.72
CA ASP A 39 -4.80 -4.51 8.53
C ASP A 39 -5.13 -4.87 7.09
N THR A 40 -4.60 -4.12 6.12
CA THR A 40 -4.82 -4.37 4.69
C THR A 40 -4.23 -5.71 4.23
N THR A 41 -3.12 -6.11 4.81
CA THR A 41 -2.37 -7.29 4.37
C THR A 41 -2.72 -8.56 5.15
N ILE A 42 -3.01 -8.45 6.45
CA ILE A 42 -3.41 -9.58 7.30
C ILE A 42 -4.76 -10.16 6.87
N ALA A 43 -5.70 -9.30 6.46
CA ALA A 43 -7.03 -9.72 5.99
C ALA A 43 -6.95 -10.58 4.72
N ASN A 44 -6.01 -10.29 3.80
CA ASN A 44 -5.88 -11.01 2.54
C ASN A 44 -5.67 -12.52 2.72
N VAL A 45 -4.84 -12.90 3.69
CA VAL A 45 -4.55 -14.31 3.99
C VAL A 45 -5.71 -14.99 4.70
N SER A 46 -6.54 -14.22 5.40
CA SER A 46 -7.61 -14.71 6.26
C SER A 46 -8.94 -14.96 5.54
N VAL A 47 -9.10 -14.46 4.29
CA VAL A 47 -10.36 -14.56 3.53
C VAL A 47 -10.92 -15.99 3.43
N PRO A 48 -10.13 -17.02 3.07
CA PRO A 48 -10.67 -18.38 2.99
C PRO A 48 -11.21 -18.88 4.33
N THR A 49 -10.50 -18.59 5.42
CA THR A 49 -10.91 -18.98 6.78
C THR A 49 -12.16 -18.20 7.22
N ILE A 50 -12.25 -16.91 6.92
CA ILE A 50 -13.44 -16.08 7.20
C ILE A 50 -14.65 -16.61 6.42
N ALA A 51 -14.50 -16.86 5.12
CA ALA A 51 -15.57 -17.35 4.26
C ALA A 51 -16.09 -18.71 4.75
N GLY A 52 -15.18 -19.65 5.06
CA GLY A 52 -15.53 -20.96 5.59
C GLY A 52 -16.27 -20.88 6.92
N ASN A 53 -15.80 -20.07 7.87
CA ASN A 53 -16.43 -19.92 9.19
C ASN A 53 -17.78 -19.20 9.15
N LEU A 54 -17.97 -18.25 8.22
CA LEU A 54 -19.25 -17.56 8.05
C LEU A 54 -20.23 -18.28 7.11
N GLY A 55 -19.83 -19.42 6.55
CA GLY A 55 -20.66 -20.23 5.64
C GLY A 55 -20.97 -19.53 4.32
N VAL A 56 -20.03 -18.72 3.79
CA VAL A 56 -20.18 -17.98 2.55
C VAL A 56 -19.17 -18.44 1.50
N SER A 57 -19.42 -18.12 0.23
CA SER A 57 -18.48 -18.45 -0.85
C SER A 57 -17.18 -17.62 -0.74
N SER A 58 -16.07 -18.15 -1.28
CA SER A 58 -14.81 -17.42 -1.31
C SER A 58 -14.92 -16.07 -2.03
N SER A 59 -15.74 -15.98 -3.08
CA SER A 59 -16.01 -14.72 -3.78
C SER A 59 -16.76 -13.70 -2.93
N GLN A 60 -17.67 -14.16 -2.07
CA GLN A 60 -18.31 -13.29 -1.07
C GLN A 60 -17.33 -12.87 0.03
N GLY A 61 -16.39 -13.75 0.41
CA GLY A 61 -15.35 -13.46 1.38
C GLY A 61 -14.40 -12.34 0.93
N THR A 62 -14.15 -12.18 -0.37
CA THR A 62 -13.29 -11.10 -0.88
C THR A 62 -13.84 -9.70 -0.60
N TRP A 63 -15.16 -9.55 -0.46
CA TRP A 63 -15.79 -8.29 -0.09
C TRP A 63 -15.32 -7.73 1.26
N VAL A 64 -14.77 -8.58 2.14
CA VAL A 64 -14.14 -8.13 3.40
C VAL A 64 -12.92 -7.24 3.12
N ILE A 65 -12.19 -7.51 2.04
CA ILE A 65 -11.05 -6.67 1.60
C ILE A 65 -11.57 -5.45 0.86
N THR A 66 -12.42 -5.66 -0.13
CA THR A 66 -12.95 -4.60 -1.02
C THR A 66 -13.67 -3.51 -0.25
N SER A 67 -14.53 -3.87 0.72
CA SER A 67 -15.27 -2.89 1.52
C SER A 67 -14.37 -1.95 2.31
N TYR A 68 -13.29 -2.47 2.87
CA TYR A 68 -12.27 -1.67 3.55
C TYR A 68 -11.51 -0.78 2.55
N ALA A 69 -11.02 -1.37 1.45
CA ALA A 69 -10.21 -0.67 0.46
C ALA A 69 -10.96 0.51 -0.21
N VAL A 70 -12.24 0.31 -0.54
CA VAL A 70 -13.12 1.39 -1.05
C VAL A 70 -13.23 2.53 -0.04
N ALA A 71 -13.53 2.21 1.22
CA ALA A 71 -13.70 3.22 2.26
C ALA A 71 -12.38 3.96 2.57
N GLU A 72 -11.26 3.24 2.61
CA GLU A 72 -9.93 3.81 2.78
C GLU A 72 -9.59 4.74 1.61
N ALA A 73 -9.78 4.28 0.36
CA ALA A 73 -9.47 5.06 -0.83
C ALA A 73 -10.28 6.37 -0.91
N ILE A 74 -11.51 6.38 -0.41
CA ILE A 74 -12.34 7.59 -0.33
C ILE A 74 -11.79 8.57 0.72
N THR A 75 -11.32 8.08 1.87
CA THR A 75 -10.96 8.96 3.00
C THR A 75 -9.52 9.44 2.99
N VAL A 76 -8.62 8.74 2.31
CA VAL A 76 -7.21 9.17 2.16
C VAL A 76 -7.08 10.58 1.58
N PRO A 77 -7.72 10.95 0.46
CA PRO A 77 -7.62 12.30 -0.11
C PRO A 77 -8.28 13.38 0.77
N LEU A 78 -9.25 13.00 1.63
CA LEU A 78 -9.90 13.92 2.56
C LEU A 78 -9.01 14.35 3.72
N THR A 79 -7.84 13.75 3.87
CA THR A 79 -6.94 13.99 5.00
C THR A 79 -6.55 15.46 5.14
N GLY A 80 -6.27 16.14 4.04
CA GLY A 80 -5.93 17.57 4.02
C GLY A 80 -7.07 18.43 4.58
N PHE A 81 -8.29 18.17 4.12
CA PHE A 81 -9.50 18.84 4.63
C PHE A 81 -9.71 18.58 6.12
N LEU A 82 -9.64 17.31 6.55
CA LEU A 82 -9.81 16.93 7.95
C LEU A 82 -8.75 17.59 8.85
N ALA A 83 -7.49 17.63 8.40
CA ALA A 83 -6.41 18.28 9.12
C ALA A 83 -6.63 19.79 9.27
N LYS A 84 -7.07 20.47 8.21
CA LYS A 84 -7.40 21.91 8.23
C LYS A 84 -8.59 22.21 9.16
N LYS A 85 -9.64 21.39 9.11
CA LYS A 85 -10.89 21.64 9.86
C LYS A 85 -10.80 21.32 11.34
N PHE A 86 -10.25 20.17 11.69
CA PHE A 86 -10.23 19.65 13.06
C PHE A 86 -8.85 19.73 13.73
N GLY A 87 -7.81 20.00 12.95
CA GLY A 87 -6.42 19.90 13.35
C GLY A 87 -5.84 18.50 13.08
N ALA A 88 -4.59 18.43 12.59
CA ALA A 88 -3.97 17.16 12.20
C ALA A 88 -3.81 16.19 13.37
N GLN A 89 -3.34 16.69 14.51
CA GLN A 89 -3.15 15.91 15.73
C GLN A 89 -4.47 15.33 16.26
N ARG A 90 -5.50 16.16 16.34
CA ARG A 90 -6.83 15.72 16.86
C ARG A 90 -7.46 14.70 15.93
N THR A 91 -7.36 14.93 14.60
CA THR A 91 -7.88 13.99 13.61
C THR A 91 -7.14 12.66 13.70
N PHE A 92 -5.81 12.68 13.79
CA PHE A 92 -5.02 11.46 13.94
C PHE A 92 -5.41 10.67 15.19
N LEU A 93 -5.47 11.31 16.35
CA LEU A 93 -5.84 10.67 17.62
C LEU A 93 -7.27 10.12 17.58
N ALA A 94 -8.22 10.88 17.04
CA ALA A 94 -9.62 10.42 16.90
C ALA A 94 -9.69 9.19 15.98
N CYS A 95 -9.03 9.22 14.83
CA CYS A 95 -8.95 8.08 13.91
C CYS A 95 -8.26 6.87 14.57
N TYR A 96 -7.15 7.09 15.28
CA TYR A 96 -6.38 6.03 15.90
C TYR A 96 -7.16 5.31 17.01
N LEU A 97 -7.83 6.05 17.88
CA LEU A 97 -8.69 5.47 18.93
C LEU A 97 -9.95 4.82 18.36
N SER A 98 -10.58 5.45 17.36
CA SER A 98 -11.72 4.86 16.65
C SER A 98 -11.34 3.57 15.93
N PHE A 99 -10.13 3.48 15.38
CA PHE A 99 -9.60 2.27 14.75
C PHE A 99 -9.56 1.10 15.74
N ALA A 100 -9.18 1.34 17.01
CA ALA A 100 -9.23 0.31 18.06
C ALA A 100 -10.67 -0.16 18.33
N VAL A 101 -11.61 0.78 18.48
CA VAL A 101 -13.01 0.46 18.73
C VAL A 101 -13.66 -0.29 17.58
N VAL A 102 -13.45 0.16 16.35
CA VAL A 102 -14.02 -0.48 15.16
C VAL A 102 -13.37 -1.85 14.90
N SER A 103 -12.07 -2.00 15.16
CA SER A 103 -11.41 -3.31 15.10
C SER A 103 -12.02 -4.31 16.08
N LEU A 104 -12.41 -3.87 17.28
CA LEU A 104 -13.11 -4.72 18.23
C LEU A 104 -14.43 -5.23 17.64
N PHE A 105 -15.24 -4.35 17.01
CA PHE A 105 -16.49 -4.74 16.36
C PHE A 105 -16.27 -5.67 15.15
N CYS A 106 -15.18 -5.47 14.38
CA CYS A 106 -14.82 -6.43 13.33
C CYS A 106 -14.60 -7.84 13.88
N GLY A 107 -13.83 -7.97 14.98
CA GLY A 107 -13.56 -9.25 15.61
C GLY A 107 -14.79 -9.91 16.25
N MET A 108 -15.79 -9.11 16.67
CA MET A 108 -17.06 -9.59 17.23
C MET A 108 -18.12 -9.91 16.17
N SER A 109 -17.82 -9.73 14.88
CA SER A 109 -18.82 -9.93 13.82
C SER A 109 -19.18 -11.40 13.69
N SER A 110 -20.49 -11.69 13.70
CA SER A 110 -21.08 -13.02 13.58
C SER A 110 -21.69 -13.31 12.21
N SER A 111 -21.73 -12.33 11.32
CA SER A 111 -22.23 -12.45 9.95
C SER A 111 -21.39 -11.63 8.98
N LEU A 112 -21.42 -12.03 7.69
CA LEU A 112 -20.71 -11.29 6.64
C LEU A 112 -21.19 -9.83 6.58
N GLY A 113 -22.50 -9.59 6.63
CA GLY A 113 -23.06 -8.21 6.57
C GLY A 113 -22.55 -7.31 7.70
N MET A 114 -22.49 -7.83 8.94
CA MET A 114 -21.92 -7.10 10.08
C MET A 114 -20.43 -6.83 9.86
N LEU A 115 -19.67 -7.83 9.39
CA LEU A 115 -18.25 -7.67 9.12
C LEU A 115 -18.01 -6.64 8.02
N LEU A 116 -18.76 -6.67 6.91
CA LEU A 116 -18.63 -5.67 5.83
C LEU A 116 -18.92 -4.25 6.32
N GLY A 117 -20.00 -4.06 7.09
CA GLY A 117 -20.32 -2.75 7.67
C GLY A 117 -19.22 -2.22 8.59
N THR A 118 -18.68 -3.07 9.46
CA THR A 118 -17.55 -2.69 10.33
C THR A 118 -16.25 -2.48 9.56
N ARG A 119 -16.00 -3.21 8.47
CA ARG A 119 -14.85 -3.01 7.57
C ARG A 119 -14.93 -1.66 6.83
N VAL A 120 -16.12 -1.24 6.37
CA VAL A 120 -16.32 0.11 5.82
C VAL A 120 -15.97 1.16 6.87
N LEU A 121 -16.48 1.05 8.09
CA LEU A 121 -16.15 1.98 9.17
C LEU A 121 -14.63 1.98 9.48
N LEU A 122 -14.00 0.80 9.46
CA LEU A 122 -12.57 0.66 9.70
C LEU A 122 -11.74 1.36 8.61
N GLY A 123 -12.15 1.25 7.34
CA GLY A 123 -11.53 1.94 6.22
C GLY A 123 -11.68 3.47 6.31
N LEU A 124 -12.89 3.94 6.70
CA LEU A 124 -13.15 5.37 6.89
C LEU A 124 -12.25 6.00 7.96
N VAL A 125 -12.00 5.31 9.07
CA VAL A 125 -11.14 5.83 10.14
C VAL A 125 -9.67 5.50 9.90
N GLY A 126 -9.36 4.44 9.16
CA GLY A 126 -7.99 4.02 8.82
C GLY A 126 -7.32 4.91 7.78
N GLY A 127 -8.07 5.34 6.75
CA GLY A 127 -7.54 6.10 5.61
C GLY A 127 -6.72 7.34 5.99
N PRO A 128 -7.19 8.22 6.88
CA PRO A 128 -6.44 9.40 7.27
C PRO A 128 -5.19 9.12 8.13
N ILE A 129 -5.08 7.96 8.78
CA ILE A 129 -3.98 7.65 9.70
C ILE A 129 -2.62 7.67 8.99
N MET A 130 -2.54 7.05 7.81
CA MET A 130 -1.27 6.96 7.07
C MET A 130 -0.71 8.32 6.66
N PRO A 131 -1.43 9.20 5.93
CA PRO A 131 -0.91 10.51 5.56
C PRO A 131 -0.73 11.45 6.77
N LEU A 132 -1.61 11.38 7.78
CA LEU A 132 -1.41 12.16 9.00
C LEU A 132 -0.19 11.70 9.81
N SER A 133 0.11 10.40 9.85
CA SER A 133 1.32 9.91 10.51
C SER A 133 2.58 10.46 9.86
N GLN A 134 2.62 10.55 8.53
CA GLN A 134 3.73 11.15 7.77
C GLN A 134 3.92 12.61 8.14
N MET A 135 2.84 13.38 8.08
CA MET A 135 2.84 14.80 8.42
C MET A 135 3.24 15.05 9.88
N LEU A 136 2.65 14.31 10.81
CA LEU A 136 2.93 14.48 12.24
C LEU A 136 4.37 14.11 12.60
N LEU A 137 4.93 13.04 12.00
CA LEU A 137 6.34 12.71 12.17
C LEU A 137 7.24 13.85 11.72
N LEU A 138 6.98 14.46 10.55
CA LEU A 138 7.75 15.61 10.07
C LEU A 138 7.62 16.83 10.97
N ARG A 139 6.48 17.05 11.64
CA ARG A 139 6.26 18.15 12.59
C ARG A 139 6.93 17.94 13.94
N VAL A 140 6.90 16.70 14.45
CA VAL A 140 7.41 16.38 15.80
C VAL A 140 8.94 16.39 15.82
N PHE A 141 9.60 16.00 14.72
CA PHE A 141 11.06 16.05 14.62
C PHE A 141 11.57 17.46 14.29
N PRO A 142 12.72 17.87 14.85
CA PRO A 142 13.45 19.05 14.39
C PRO A 142 13.76 18.94 12.91
N LYS A 143 13.82 20.08 12.21
CA LYS A 143 14.05 20.15 10.76
C LYS A 143 15.32 19.41 10.32
N GLU A 144 16.39 19.48 11.12
CA GLU A 144 17.65 18.78 10.87
C GLU A 144 17.51 17.24 10.89
N LYS A 145 16.42 16.73 11.46
CA LYS A 145 16.13 15.29 11.58
C LYS A 145 14.91 14.85 10.75
N ALA A 146 14.44 15.67 9.81
CA ALA A 146 13.30 15.34 8.95
C ALA A 146 13.52 14.06 8.13
N THR A 147 14.75 13.80 7.70
CA THR A 147 15.13 12.52 7.05
C THR A 147 14.87 11.33 7.96
N LEU A 148 15.18 11.44 9.27
CA LEU A 148 14.91 10.38 10.24
C LEU A 148 13.40 10.13 10.41
N ALA A 149 12.59 11.19 10.45
CA ALA A 149 11.13 11.10 10.48
C ALA A 149 10.59 10.33 9.28
N THR A 150 11.07 10.67 8.07
CA THR A 150 10.69 9.98 6.82
C THR A 150 11.14 8.51 6.83
N VAL A 151 12.34 8.21 7.34
CA VAL A 151 12.84 6.84 7.49
C VAL A 151 11.93 6.03 8.40
N ILE A 152 11.58 6.56 9.59
CA ILE A 152 10.68 5.87 10.54
C ILE A 152 9.33 5.58 9.89
N TRP A 153 8.75 6.56 9.19
CA TRP A 153 7.48 6.39 8.50
C TRP A 153 7.56 5.33 7.39
N ALA A 154 8.60 5.40 6.56
CA ALA A 154 8.80 4.42 5.48
C ALA A 154 8.99 2.99 6.02
N MET A 155 9.75 2.83 7.11
CA MET A 155 9.94 1.53 7.76
C MET A 155 8.61 0.95 8.26
N THR A 156 7.78 1.74 8.94
CA THR A 156 6.49 1.26 9.45
C THR A 156 5.53 0.88 8.32
N THR A 157 5.61 1.57 7.18
CA THR A 157 4.84 1.24 5.97
C THR A 157 5.33 -0.05 5.31
N LEU A 158 6.64 -0.31 5.31
CA LEU A 158 7.24 -1.48 4.65
C LEU A 158 7.12 -2.77 5.48
N VAL A 159 7.11 -2.66 6.82
CA VAL A 159 7.00 -3.83 7.70
C VAL A 159 5.58 -4.43 7.69
N GLY A 160 4.55 -3.62 7.46
CA GLY A 160 3.15 -4.09 7.41
C GLY A 160 2.90 -5.23 6.42
N PRO A 161 3.22 -5.06 5.13
CA PRO A 161 3.06 -6.11 4.12
C PRO A 161 3.84 -7.41 4.39
N VAL A 162 4.91 -7.30 5.16
CA VAL A 162 5.74 -8.42 5.58
C VAL A 162 5.11 -9.16 6.77
N ALA A 163 4.72 -8.41 7.80
CA ALA A 163 4.17 -8.97 9.02
C ALA A 163 2.75 -9.54 8.80
N GLY A 164 1.97 -8.95 7.88
CA GLY A 164 0.58 -9.31 7.65
C GLY A 164 0.36 -10.79 7.33
N PRO A 165 0.95 -11.33 6.26
CA PRO A 165 0.81 -12.74 5.92
C PRO A 165 1.31 -13.69 7.03
N ILE A 166 2.43 -13.36 7.66
CA ILE A 166 3.01 -14.19 8.75
C ILE A 166 2.06 -14.24 9.94
N LEU A 167 1.68 -13.07 10.45
CA LEU A 167 0.79 -12.97 11.61
C LEU A 167 -0.61 -13.50 11.26
N GLY A 168 -1.11 -13.21 10.06
CA GLY A 168 -2.40 -13.67 9.60
C GLY A 168 -2.49 -15.20 9.53
N GLY A 169 -1.49 -15.85 8.95
CA GLY A 169 -1.41 -17.32 8.91
C GLY A 169 -1.35 -17.92 10.31
N ILE A 170 -0.40 -17.48 11.14
CA ILE A 170 -0.24 -18.00 12.52
C ILE A 170 -1.50 -17.80 13.35
N ILE A 171 -2.13 -16.63 13.27
CA ILE A 171 -3.32 -16.30 14.06
C ILE A 171 -4.53 -17.10 13.56
N CYS A 172 -4.77 -17.18 12.27
CA CYS A 172 -5.89 -17.92 11.72
C CYS A 172 -5.81 -19.43 12.02
N ASP A 173 -4.61 -19.99 11.91
CA ASP A 173 -4.39 -21.43 12.10
C ASP A 173 -4.52 -21.85 13.57
N ASN A 174 -4.13 -20.99 14.53
CA ASN A 174 -4.06 -21.35 15.94
C ASN A 174 -5.18 -20.76 16.82
N TYR A 175 -5.70 -19.56 16.48
CA TYR A 175 -6.64 -18.82 17.33
C TYR A 175 -7.96 -18.45 16.63
N GLY A 176 -8.02 -18.63 15.30
CA GLY A 176 -9.16 -18.23 14.49
C GLY A 176 -9.12 -16.79 13.99
N TRP A 177 -9.87 -16.54 12.92
CA TRP A 177 -9.80 -15.29 12.15
C TRP A 177 -10.16 -14.01 12.94
N SER A 178 -11.04 -14.09 13.93
CA SER A 178 -11.44 -12.92 14.74
C SER A 178 -10.26 -12.26 15.44
N TRP A 179 -9.22 -13.04 15.80
CA TRP A 179 -8.04 -12.55 16.48
C TRP A 179 -7.15 -11.66 15.63
N ILE A 180 -7.26 -11.70 14.28
CA ILE A 180 -6.55 -10.73 13.42
C ILE A 180 -7.01 -9.29 13.69
N PHE A 181 -8.25 -9.12 14.17
CA PHE A 181 -8.79 -7.82 14.58
C PHE A 181 -8.50 -7.52 16.04
N PHE A 182 -8.70 -8.50 16.94
CA PHE A 182 -8.52 -8.29 18.38
C PHE A 182 -7.10 -7.92 18.77
N ILE A 183 -6.07 -8.47 18.13
CA ILE A 183 -4.67 -8.18 18.44
C ILE A 183 -4.32 -6.69 18.27
N LYS A 184 -5.01 -6.00 17.37
CA LYS A 184 -4.80 -4.56 17.09
C LYS A 184 -5.43 -3.66 18.16
N VAL A 185 -6.48 -4.14 18.85
CA VAL A 185 -7.26 -3.35 19.81
C VAL A 185 -6.39 -2.83 20.96
N PRO A 186 -5.68 -3.69 21.75
CA PRO A 186 -4.86 -3.19 22.85
C PRO A 186 -3.72 -2.29 22.34
N ILE A 187 -3.12 -2.61 21.21
CA ILE A 187 -2.02 -1.84 20.64
C ILE A 187 -2.49 -0.45 20.24
N ALA A 188 -3.61 -0.35 19.54
CA ALA A 188 -4.16 0.94 19.10
C ALA A 188 -4.72 1.76 20.27
N ALA A 189 -5.38 1.12 21.24
CA ALA A 189 -5.93 1.81 22.41
C ALA A 189 -4.80 2.38 23.31
N ILE A 190 -3.84 1.54 23.69
CA ILE A 190 -2.72 1.98 24.54
C ILE A 190 -1.87 3.02 23.78
N GLY A 191 -1.55 2.76 22.52
CA GLY A 191 -0.77 3.67 21.69
C GLY A 191 -1.45 5.02 21.52
N GLY A 192 -2.74 5.05 21.19
CA GLY A 192 -3.52 6.27 21.02
C GLY A 192 -3.69 7.06 22.33
N LEU A 193 -3.99 6.40 23.45
CA LEU A 193 -4.11 7.07 24.76
C LEU A 193 -2.77 7.64 25.24
N THR A 194 -1.69 6.89 25.09
CA THR A 194 -0.34 7.36 25.45
C THR A 194 0.08 8.55 24.61
N LEU A 195 -0.17 8.48 23.29
CA LEU A 195 0.13 9.59 22.38
C LEU A 195 -0.72 10.83 22.71
N MET A 196 -1.98 10.65 23.08
CA MET A 196 -2.87 11.74 23.51
C MET A 196 -2.31 12.45 24.75
N MET A 197 -1.73 11.71 25.70
CA MET A 197 -1.07 12.27 26.90
C MET A 197 0.22 13.01 26.54
N LEU A 198 1.07 12.44 25.68
CA LEU A 198 2.34 13.03 25.28
C LEU A 198 2.17 14.32 24.46
N MET A 199 1.16 14.40 23.64
CA MET A 199 0.90 15.55 22.77
C MET A 199 -0.08 16.56 23.39
N LYS A 200 -0.41 16.43 24.69
CA LYS A 200 -1.29 17.36 25.40
C LYS A 200 -0.68 18.77 25.43
N GLY A 201 -1.42 19.75 24.89
CA GLY A 201 -0.95 21.13 24.81
C GLY A 201 -0.40 21.56 23.44
N GLN A 202 -0.12 20.63 22.55
CA GLN A 202 0.19 20.94 21.16
C GLN A 202 -1.13 21.01 20.39
N SER A 203 -1.62 22.21 20.10
CA SER A 203 -2.88 22.38 19.37
C SER A 203 -2.62 22.96 17.98
N ASP A 204 -3.18 22.31 16.97
CA ASP A 204 -3.20 22.86 15.61
C ASP A 204 -4.21 24.00 15.51
N PRO A 205 -3.90 25.08 14.76
CA PRO A 205 -4.87 26.12 14.45
C PRO A 205 -6.04 25.50 13.66
N LYS A 206 -7.25 25.76 14.12
CA LYS A 206 -8.49 25.36 13.42
C LYS A 206 -8.83 26.38 12.37
N SER A 207 -9.08 25.96 11.15
CA SER A 207 -9.66 26.82 10.12
C SER A 207 -11.18 26.55 10.00
N LYS A 208 -11.93 27.56 9.57
CA LYS A 208 -13.37 27.42 9.26
C LYS A 208 -13.54 26.79 7.86
N ALA A 209 -12.96 25.63 7.63
CA ALA A 209 -13.11 24.94 6.35
C ALA A 209 -14.57 24.50 6.14
N ILE A 210 -15.15 24.89 5.02
CA ILE A 210 -16.50 24.51 4.60
C ILE A 210 -16.40 23.15 3.89
N ILE A 211 -17.37 22.26 4.13
CA ILE A 211 -17.42 20.96 3.44
C ILE A 211 -17.99 21.16 2.05
N ASP A 212 -17.21 20.87 1.03
CA ASP A 212 -17.71 20.69 -0.33
C ASP A 212 -18.45 19.34 -0.43
N LYS A 213 -19.77 19.41 -0.42
CA LYS A 213 -20.62 18.20 -0.48
C LYS A 213 -20.67 17.59 -1.87
N VAL A 214 -20.48 18.41 -2.91
CA VAL A 214 -20.53 17.95 -4.31
C VAL A 214 -19.22 17.22 -4.64
N GLY A 215 -18.06 17.82 -4.33
CA GLY A 215 -16.77 17.17 -4.50
C GLY A 215 -16.67 15.87 -3.71
N LEU A 216 -17.17 15.84 -2.46
CA LEU A 216 -17.25 14.62 -1.66
C LEU A 216 -18.12 13.54 -2.33
N GLY A 217 -19.31 13.92 -2.82
CA GLY A 217 -20.21 13.00 -3.51
C GLY A 217 -19.58 12.41 -4.76
N LEU A 218 -18.95 13.26 -5.59
CA LEU A 218 -18.22 12.84 -6.78
C LEU A 218 -17.07 11.91 -6.44
N LEU A 219 -16.27 12.23 -5.41
CA LEU A 219 -15.16 11.40 -4.93
C LEU A 219 -15.65 9.99 -4.54
N VAL A 220 -16.70 9.92 -3.73
CA VAL A 220 -17.30 8.64 -3.29
C VAL A 220 -17.74 7.79 -4.49
N VAL A 221 -18.42 8.41 -5.45
CA VAL A 221 -18.99 7.71 -6.61
C VAL A 221 -17.90 7.17 -7.53
N TRP A 222 -16.94 8.02 -7.95
CA TRP A 222 -15.94 7.55 -8.93
C TRP A 222 -14.90 6.62 -8.32
N VAL A 223 -14.42 6.89 -7.09
CA VAL A 223 -13.46 6.00 -6.40
C VAL A 223 -14.14 4.67 -6.06
N GLY A 224 -15.37 4.71 -5.55
CA GLY A 224 -16.12 3.50 -5.23
C GLY A 224 -16.37 2.63 -6.47
N ALA A 225 -16.84 3.24 -7.57
CA ALA A 225 -17.05 2.52 -8.84
C ALA A 225 -15.74 1.95 -9.39
N LEU A 226 -14.65 2.72 -9.38
CA LEU A 226 -13.33 2.28 -9.84
C LEU A 226 -12.82 1.10 -9.02
N GLN A 227 -12.87 1.20 -7.69
CA GLN A 227 -12.34 0.16 -6.80
C GLN A 227 -13.13 -1.14 -6.95
N ILE A 228 -14.47 -1.07 -7.00
CA ILE A 228 -15.31 -2.25 -7.23
C ILE A 228 -15.03 -2.86 -8.62
N MET A 229 -14.88 -2.02 -9.65
CA MET A 229 -14.52 -2.49 -10.99
C MET A 229 -13.18 -3.24 -10.97
N LEU A 230 -12.16 -2.72 -10.30
CA LEU A 230 -10.84 -3.34 -10.23
C LEU A 230 -10.85 -4.66 -9.46
N ASP A 231 -11.60 -4.75 -8.37
CA ASP A 231 -11.65 -5.94 -7.51
C ASP A 231 -12.51 -7.05 -8.13
N GLU A 232 -13.69 -6.71 -8.71
CA GLU A 232 -14.61 -7.67 -9.29
C GLU A 232 -14.33 -7.97 -10.77
N GLY A 233 -13.56 -7.13 -11.46
CA GLY A 233 -13.31 -7.26 -12.89
C GLY A 233 -12.83 -8.65 -13.30
N ARG A 234 -11.91 -9.24 -12.53
CA ARG A 234 -11.41 -10.59 -12.78
C ARG A 234 -12.48 -11.68 -12.62
N ASN A 235 -13.34 -11.56 -11.61
CA ASN A 235 -14.38 -12.55 -11.31
C ASN A 235 -15.53 -12.52 -12.33
N LYS A 236 -15.69 -11.38 -13.02
CA LYS A 236 -16.77 -11.12 -13.96
C LYS A 236 -16.30 -10.95 -15.42
N ASP A 237 -15.14 -11.50 -15.77
CA ASP A 237 -14.55 -11.44 -17.11
C ASP A 237 -14.43 -10.02 -17.70
N TRP A 238 -14.16 -9.02 -16.84
CA TRP A 238 -13.91 -7.63 -17.20
C TRP A 238 -15.02 -7.03 -18.07
N PHE A 239 -14.65 -6.40 -19.18
CA PHE A 239 -15.57 -5.69 -20.08
C PHE A 239 -16.53 -6.62 -20.86
N ALA A 240 -16.47 -7.93 -20.68
CA ALA A 240 -17.51 -8.84 -21.13
C ALA A 240 -18.77 -8.76 -20.25
N SER A 241 -18.65 -8.29 -19.00
CA SER A 241 -19.77 -8.07 -18.09
C SER A 241 -20.35 -6.66 -18.22
N PRO A 242 -21.67 -6.52 -18.45
CA PRO A 242 -22.33 -5.21 -18.48
C PRO A 242 -22.16 -4.42 -17.18
N GLU A 243 -22.13 -5.09 -16.03
CA GLU A 243 -21.95 -4.45 -14.73
C GLU A 243 -20.58 -3.77 -14.61
N ILE A 244 -19.52 -4.44 -15.06
CA ILE A 244 -18.16 -3.89 -15.06
C ILE A 244 -18.04 -2.73 -16.06
N CYS A 245 -18.69 -2.83 -17.23
CA CYS A 245 -18.75 -1.73 -18.18
C CYS A 245 -19.45 -0.50 -17.57
N VAL A 246 -20.56 -0.68 -16.88
CA VAL A 246 -21.30 0.41 -16.22
C VAL A 246 -20.43 1.04 -15.11
N LEU A 247 -19.78 0.24 -14.28
CA LEU A 247 -18.86 0.75 -13.25
C LEU A 247 -17.69 1.54 -13.86
N GLY A 248 -17.13 1.05 -14.98
CA GLY A 248 -16.08 1.76 -15.72
C GLY A 248 -16.52 3.12 -16.26
N VAL A 249 -17.72 3.18 -16.82
CA VAL A 249 -18.32 4.44 -17.31
C VAL A 249 -18.58 5.40 -16.16
N ILE A 250 -19.17 4.92 -15.04
CA ILE A 250 -19.40 5.74 -13.84
C ILE A 250 -18.07 6.26 -13.28
N ALA A 251 -17.05 5.42 -13.19
CA ALA A 251 -15.73 5.82 -12.72
C ALA A 251 -15.09 6.87 -13.63
N ALA A 252 -15.14 6.69 -14.95
CA ALA A 252 -14.54 7.62 -15.91
C ALA A 252 -15.25 8.98 -15.93
N ILE A 253 -16.58 8.99 -16.04
CA ILE A 253 -17.38 10.22 -16.02
C ILE A 253 -17.28 10.91 -14.66
N GLY A 254 -17.40 10.14 -13.57
CA GLY A 254 -17.28 10.65 -12.22
C GLY A 254 -15.93 11.28 -11.94
N PHE A 255 -14.82 10.68 -12.42
CA PHE A 255 -13.48 11.25 -12.34
C PHE A 255 -13.37 12.57 -13.11
N LEU A 256 -13.86 12.64 -14.35
CA LEU A 256 -13.83 13.87 -15.13
C LEU A 256 -14.63 14.99 -14.46
N CYS A 257 -15.85 14.68 -13.99
CA CYS A 257 -16.66 15.63 -13.25
C CYS A 257 -15.99 16.09 -11.95
N PHE A 258 -15.37 15.16 -11.23
CA PHE A 258 -14.61 15.44 -10.00
C PHE A 258 -13.45 16.41 -10.26
N VAL A 259 -12.62 16.12 -11.28
CA VAL A 259 -11.47 16.98 -11.61
C VAL A 259 -11.93 18.38 -12.02
N ILE A 260 -12.97 18.49 -12.87
CA ILE A 260 -13.52 19.77 -13.27
C ILE A 260 -14.04 20.55 -12.05
N TRP A 261 -14.78 19.88 -11.17
CA TRP A 261 -15.34 20.48 -9.95
C TRP A 261 -14.24 21.00 -9.02
N GLU A 262 -13.27 20.14 -8.66
CA GLU A 262 -12.17 20.49 -7.74
C GLU A 262 -11.24 21.60 -8.27
N LEU A 263 -11.16 21.77 -9.59
CA LEU A 263 -10.38 22.87 -10.20
C LEU A 263 -11.16 24.18 -10.26
N THR A 264 -12.50 24.14 -10.22
CA THR A 264 -13.37 25.31 -10.38
C THR A 264 -13.97 25.82 -9.06
N ASP A 265 -14.05 24.95 -8.04
CA ASP A 265 -14.56 25.34 -6.72
C ASP A 265 -13.52 26.19 -5.94
N ASP A 266 -14.02 27.18 -5.20
CA ASP A 266 -13.18 28.04 -4.35
C ASP A 266 -12.72 27.35 -3.06
N ASN A 267 -13.45 26.32 -2.61
CA ASN A 267 -13.17 25.56 -1.39
C ASN A 267 -13.14 24.06 -1.66
N PRO A 268 -12.27 23.57 -2.56
CA PRO A 268 -12.23 22.18 -2.96
C PRO A 268 -11.94 21.26 -1.77
N ILE A 269 -12.53 20.04 -1.79
CA ILE A 269 -12.27 19.04 -0.74
C ILE A 269 -10.89 18.42 -0.90
N VAL A 270 -10.44 18.28 -2.15
CA VAL A 270 -9.10 17.83 -2.54
C VAL A 270 -8.45 18.92 -3.39
N ASP A 271 -7.52 19.66 -2.81
CA ASP A 271 -6.86 20.75 -3.52
C ASP A 271 -5.91 20.22 -4.61
N LEU A 272 -6.44 20.11 -5.82
CA LEU A 272 -5.65 19.69 -6.99
C LEU A 272 -4.65 20.75 -7.47
N LYS A 273 -4.73 22.00 -6.98
CA LYS A 273 -3.78 23.07 -7.32
C LYS A 273 -2.35 22.72 -6.89
N ILE A 274 -2.18 21.76 -6.00
CA ILE A 274 -0.87 21.25 -5.57
C ILE A 274 -0.06 20.67 -6.74
N PHE A 275 -0.72 20.20 -7.80
CA PHE A 275 -0.07 19.74 -9.04
C PHE A 275 0.61 20.88 -9.83
N ARG A 276 0.45 22.15 -9.43
CA ARG A 276 1.25 23.27 -9.95
C ARG A 276 2.75 23.12 -9.66
N HIS A 277 3.08 22.42 -8.57
CA HIS A 277 4.47 22.17 -8.17
C HIS A 277 5.06 21.02 -8.97
N ARG A 278 5.88 21.31 -9.98
CA ARG A 278 6.52 20.30 -10.86
C ARG A 278 7.30 19.25 -10.08
N GLY A 279 7.93 19.64 -8.97
CA GLY A 279 8.64 18.71 -8.09
C GLY A 279 7.72 17.69 -7.44
N PHE A 280 6.55 18.15 -6.97
CA PHE A 280 5.53 17.27 -6.41
C PHE A 280 4.97 16.30 -7.47
N VAL A 281 4.61 16.80 -8.65
CA VAL A 281 4.09 15.95 -9.75
C VAL A 281 5.06 14.83 -10.10
N GLY A 282 6.33 15.17 -10.34
CA GLY A 282 7.34 14.17 -10.68
C GLY A 282 7.58 13.15 -9.57
N ALA A 283 7.71 13.62 -8.32
CA ALA A 283 7.92 12.75 -7.17
C ALA A 283 6.70 11.86 -6.88
N ALA A 284 5.49 12.42 -6.84
CA ALA A 284 4.26 11.67 -6.56
C ALA A 284 3.93 10.64 -7.66
N THR A 285 4.16 10.99 -8.93
CA THR A 285 3.99 10.05 -10.04
C THR A 285 5.02 8.93 -9.99
N THR A 286 6.31 9.25 -9.75
CA THR A 286 7.36 8.23 -9.56
C THR A 286 7.02 7.33 -8.38
N TYR A 287 6.53 7.91 -7.27
CA TYR A 287 6.10 7.18 -6.10
C TYR A 287 4.94 6.21 -6.42
N ALA A 288 3.91 6.68 -7.11
CA ALA A 288 2.76 5.86 -7.46
C ALA A 288 3.14 4.70 -8.41
N VAL A 289 3.84 4.98 -9.51
CA VAL A 289 4.21 3.96 -10.50
C VAL A 289 5.23 2.97 -9.92
N GLY A 290 6.25 3.48 -9.22
CA GLY A 290 7.26 2.64 -8.57
C GLY A 290 6.65 1.75 -7.46
N PHE A 291 5.72 2.29 -6.67
CA PHE A 291 4.99 1.51 -5.67
C PHE A 291 4.10 0.46 -6.32
N GLY A 292 3.37 0.81 -7.39
CA GLY A 292 2.54 -0.15 -8.12
C GLY A 292 3.34 -1.36 -8.60
N GLY A 293 4.49 -1.13 -9.24
CA GLY A 293 5.39 -2.20 -9.68
C GLY A 293 5.93 -3.05 -8.52
N PHE A 294 6.36 -2.41 -7.43
CA PHE A 294 6.80 -3.11 -6.24
C PHE A 294 5.66 -3.94 -5.60
N PHE A 295 4.47 -3.34 -5.44
CA PHE A 295 3.33 -4.00 -4.82
C PHE A 295 2.83 -5.19 -5.65
N ALA A 296 2.84 -5.07 -6.99
CA ALA A 296 2.61 -6.16 -7.91
C ALA A 296 3.50 -7.39 -7.61
N SER A 297 4.79 -7.15 -7.34
CA SER A 297 5.74 -8.24 -7.03
C SER A 297 5.47 -8.90 -5.67
N ILE A 298 4.97 -8.13 -4.69
CA ILE A 298 4.58 -8.66 -3.37
C ILE A 298 3.30 -9.49 -3.47
N VAL A 299 2.40 -9.16 -4.38
CA VAL A 299 1.14 -9.91 -4.57
C VAL A 299 1.39 -11.21 -5.31
N ILE A 300 2.15 -11.20 -6.41
CA ILE A 300 2.30 -12.37 -7.28
C ILE A 300 3.15 -13.47 -6.65
N LEU A 301 4.19 -13.14 -5.88
CA LEU A 301 5.11 -14.12 -5.34
C LEU A 301 4.43 -15.07 -4.33
N PRO A 302 3.75 -14.62 -3.26
CA PRO A 302 3.05 -15.53 -2.36
C PRO A 302 1.89 -16.26 -3.03
N LEU A 303 1.23 -15.64 -4.01
CA LEU A 303 0.17 -16.27 -4.77
C LEU A 303 0.69 -17.48 -5.53
N TRP A 304 1.80 -17.33 -6.27
CA TRP A 304 2.47 -18.42 -6.96
C TRP A 304 2.96 -19.52 -6.01
N LEU A 305 3.61 -19.14 -4.89
CA LEU A 305 4.11 -20.09 -3.90
C LEU A 305 2.99 -20.97 -3.30
N GLN A 306 1.84 -20.37 -2.99
CA GLN A 306 0.72 -21.09 -2.39
C GLN A 306 -0.07 -21.90 -3.41
N SER A 307 -0.32 -21.36 -4.62
CA SER A 307 -1.17 -22.04 -5.61
C SER A 307 -0.44 -23.13 -6.40
N SER A 308 0.88 -23.01 -6.61
CA SER A 308 1.62 -23.88 -7.53
C SER A 308 2.77 -24.64 -6.89
N MET A 309 3.42 -24.06 -5.87
CA MET A 309 4.58 -24.67 -5.21
C MET A 309 4.21 -25.43 -3.91
N GLY A 310 2.92 -25.43 -3.52
CA GLY A 310 2.43 -26.14 -2.33
C GLY A 310 2.89 -25.54 -1.00
N TYR A 311 3.38 -24.28 -0.98
CA TYR A 311 3.77 -23.62 0.26
C TYR A 311 2.53 -23.23 1.07
N THR A 312 2.62 -23.35 2.39
CA THR A 312 1.61 -22.77 3.29
C THR A 312 1.70 -21.25 3.29
N ALA A 313 0.62 -20.57 3.72
CA ALA A 313 0.61 -19.11 3.86
C ALA A 313 1.76 -18.60 4.74
N THR A 314 2.08 -19.32 5.82
CA THR A 314 3.19 -19.02 6.74
C THR A 314 4.54 -19.06 6.03
N TRP A 315 4.84 -20.11 5.25
CA TRP A 315 6.09 -20.24 4.53
C TRP A 315 6.23 -19.21 3.38
N ALA A 316 5.14 -18.91 2.68
CA ALA A 316 5.09 -17.84 1.68
C ALA A 316 5.33 -16.47 2.33
N GLY A 317 4.80 -16.27 3.56
CA GLY A 317 5.06 -15.10 4.39
C GLY A 317 6.53 -14.98 4.78
N TYR A 318 7.18 -16.06 5.21
CA TYR A 318 8.62 -16.05 5.51
C TYR A 318 9.46 -15.72 4.27
N ALA A 319 9.12 -16.30 3.12
CA ALA A 319 9.82 -16.02 1.86
C ALA A 319 9.76 -14.54 1.48
N THR A 320 8.62 -13.89 1.68
CA THR A 320 8.45 -12.45 1.39
C THR A 320 8.98 -11.56 2.51
N GLY A 321 8.88 -12.00 3.76
CA GLY A 321 9.25 -11.25 4.96
C GLY A 321 10.74 -10.98 5.12
N ILE A 322 11.57 -11.82 4.56
CA ILE A 322 13.04 -11.70 4.62
C ILE A 322 13.54 -10.35 4.10
N MET A 323 12.86 -9.71 3.14
CA MET A 323 13.24 -8.39 2.63
C MET A 323 13.26 -7.31 3.73
N GLY A 324 12.37 -7.44 4.73
CA GLY A 324 12.26 -6.48 5.84
C GLY A 324 13.55 -6.37 6.65
N ILE A 325 14.32 -7.44 6.78
CA ILE A 325 15.57 -7.47 7.53
C ILE A 325 16.57 -6.45 6.95
N PHE A 326 16.86 -6.54 5.65
CA PHE A 326 17.80 -5.63 5.01
C PHE A 326 17.20 -4.23 4.79
N ALA A 327 15.89 -4.11 4.64
CA ALA A 327 15.23 -2.81 4.62
C ALA A 327 15.51 -2.04 5.92
N VAL A 328 15.33 -2.68 7.09
CA VAL A 328 15.59 -2.08 8.39
C VAL A 328 17.07 -1.75 8.56
N LEU A 329 17.97 -2.68 8.26
CA LEU A 329 19.42 -2.49 8.43
C LEU A 329 19.98 -1.40 7.52
N CYS A 330 19.48 -1.26 6.29
CA CYS A 330 19.96 -0.29 5.32
C CYS A 330 19.31 1.10 5.46
N SER A 331 18.16 1.23 6.14
CA SER A 331 17.45 2.49 6.29
C SER A 331 18.31 3.64 6.84
N PRO A 332 19.12 3.48 7.92
CA PRO A 332 19.98 4.54 8.40
C PRO A 332 21.09 4.94 7.40
N LEU A 333 21.57 3.96 6.62
CA LEU A 333 22.60 4.21 5.60
C LEU A 333 22.03 5.03 4.45
N VAL A 334 20.81 4.69 3.99
CA VAL A 334 20.09 5.43 2.95
C VAL A 334 19.76 6.85 3.44
N GLY A 335 19.31 7.00 4.69
CA GLY A 335 19.07 8.32 5.28
C GLY A 335 20.30 9.22 5.18
N LYS A 336 21.49 8.72 5.61
CA LYS A 336 22.76 9.46 5.48
C LYS A 336 23.17 9.70 4.01
N ALA A 337 22.85 8.78 3.11
CA ALA A 337 23.16 8.94 1.70
C ALA A 337 22.32 10.07 1.06
N VAL A 338 21.04 10.20 1.44
CA VAL A 338 20.14 11.27 0.99
C VAL A 338 20.66 12.67 1.37
N GLU A 339 21.34 12.80 2.51
CA GLU A 339 21.94 14.06 2.95
C GLU A 339 23.18 14.46 2.13
N LYS A 340 23.89 13.48 1.54
CA LYS A 340 25.18 13.69 0.84
C LYS A 340 25.07 13.68 -0.68
N PHE A 341 24.16 12.88 -1.23
CA PHE A 341 24.01 12.66 -2.67
C PHE A 341 22.69 13.23 -3.18
N ASP A 342 22.59 13.44 -4.50
CA ASP A 342 21.35 13.84 -5.14
C ASP A 342 20.26 12.77 -4.90
N PRO A 343 19.16 13.09 -4.21
CA PRO A 343 18.10 12.13 -3.90
C PRO A 343 17.51 11.45 -5.12
N ARG A 344 17.48 12.13 -6.28
CA ARG A 344 16.96 11.59 -7.54
C ARG A 344 17.79 10.41 -8.03
N MET A 345 19.13 10.47 -7.85
CA MET A 345 20.03 9.36 -8.20
C MET A 345 19.77 8.14 -7.32
N ILE A 346 19.52 8.38 -6.02
CA ILE A 346 19.24 7.31 -5.06
C ILE A 346 17.90 6.64 -5.40
N VAL A 347 16.85 7.42 -5.70
CA VAL A 347 15.55 6.90 -6.16
C VAL A 347 15.70 6.09 -7.44
N CYS A 348 16.38 6.65 -8.45
CA CYS A 348 16.61 5.96 -9.72
C CYS A 348 17.36 4.64 -9.50
N GLY A 349 18.44 4.66 -8.71
CA GLY A 349 19.20 3.45 -8.36
C GLY A 349 18.35 2.41 -7.61
N GLY A 350 17.50 2.86 -6.69
CA GLY A 350 16.55 1.99 -5.99
C GLY A 350 15.56 1.30 -6.93
N ILE A 351 14.92 2.08 -7.82
CA ILE A 351 13.94 1.54 -8.78
C ILE A 351 14.63 0.60 -9.80
N LEU A 352 15.79 0.97 -10.32
CA LEU A 352 16.56 0.11 -11.24
C LEU A 352 17.04 -1.17 -10.56
N GLY A 353 17.43 -1.09 -9.28
CA GLY A 353 17.77 -2.26 -8.49
C GLY A 353 16.59 -3.21 -8.32
N LEU A 354 15.38 -2.67 -8.04
CA LEU A 354 14.13 -3.46 -8.00
C LEU A 354 13.84 -4.11 -9.36
N ALA A 355 13.99 -3.37 -10.46
CA ALA A 355 13.83 -3.90 -11.82
C ALA A 355 14.86 -5.03 -12.10
N GLY A 356 16.11 -4.85 -11.71
CA GLY A 356 17.15 -5.87 -11.83
C GLY A 356 16.83 -7.16 -11.07
N ILE A 357 16.25 -7.06 -9.87
CA ILE A 357 15.78 -8.22 -9.10
C ILE A 357 14.63 -8.94 -9.83
N MET A 358 13.70 -8.19 -10.44
CA MET A 358 12.62 -8.82 -11.23
C MET A 358 13.18 -9.58 -12.44
N LEU A 359 14.16 -9.01 -13.16
CA LEU A 359 14.84 -9.71 -14.24
C LEU A 359 15.62 -10.92 -13.74
N TRP A 360 16.30 -10.81 -12.60
CA TRP A 360 16.99 -11.96 -12.00
C TRP A 360 16.01 -13.11 -11.73
N ARG A 361 14.84 -12.84 -11.10
CA ARG A 361 13.80 -13.85 -10.89
C ARG A 361 13.28 -14.42 -12.21
N MET A 362 13.03 -13.56 -13.20
CA MET A 362 12.58 -13.99 -14.53
C MET A 362 13.52 -15.02 -15.17
N TRP A 363 14.83 -14.89 -14.96
CA TRP A 363 15.81 -15.78 -15.59
C TRP A 363 16.22 -16.99 -14.76
N THR A 364 16.01 -16.97 -13.46
CA THR A 364 16.51 -18.00 -12.53
C THR A 364 15.42 -18.84 -11.88
N PHE A 365 14.19 -18.38 -11.83
CA PHE A 365 13.12 -19.13 -11.19
C PHE A 365 12.58 -20.21 -12.13
N ASN A 366 12.25 -21.35 -11.53
CA ASN A 366 11.63 -22.52 -12.15
C ASN A 366 10.78 -23.24 -11.11
N ASN A 367 10.10 -24.34 -11.48
CA ASN A 367 9.28 -25.10 -10.56
C ASN A 367 10.07 -25.87 -9.48
N ASP A 368 11.40 -26.00 -9.64
CA ASP A 368 12.28 -26.70 -8.70
C ASP A 368 13.08 -25.72 -7.82
N VAL A 369 12.76 -24.43 -7.85
CA VAL A 369 13.47 -23.40 -7.09
C VAL A 369 13.35 -23.67 -5.58
N THR A 370 14.51 -23.71 -4.91
CA THR A 370 14.57 -23.91 -3.46
C THR A 370 14.22 -22.64 -2.69
N PHE A 371 13.79 -22.78 -1.43
CA PHE A 371 13.51 -21.65 -0.54
C PHE A 371 14.66 -20.65 -0.48
N LEU A 372 15.90 -21.13 -0.39
CA LEU A 372 17.08 -20.26 -0.30
C LEU A 372 17.32 -19.45 -1.60
N GLN A 373 17.08 -20.07 -2.76
CA GLN A 373 17.17 -19.38 -4.06
C GLN A 373 16.11 -18.29 -4.21
N MET A 374 14.93 -18.45 -3.60
CA MET A 374 13.90 -17.42 -3.54
C MET A 374 14.22 -16.34 -2.50
N ALA A 375 14.82 -16.73 -1.37
CA ALA A 375 15.12 -15.84 -0.27
C ALA A 375 16.17 -14.78 -0.62
N TRP A 376 17.21 -15.13 -1.42
CA TRP A 376 18.26 -14.19 -1.80
C TRP A 376 17.78 -12.97 -2.59
N PRO A 377 17.01 -13.11 -3.69
CA PRO A 377 16.44 -11.95 -4.39
C PRO A 377 15.52 -11.13 -3.49
N MET A 378 14.77 -11.78 -2.56
CA MET A 378 13.92 -11.06 -1.61
C MET A 378 14.73 -10.26 -0.61
N LEU A 379 15.77 -10.83 -0.04
CA LEU A 379 16.66 -10.15 0.88
C LEU A 379 17.25 -8.87 0.26
N LEU A 380 17.72 -8.97 -1.00
CA LEU A 380 18.27 -7.84 -1.75
C LEU A 380 17.21 -6.82 -2.19
N THR A 381 15.92 -7.16 -2.21
CA THR A 381 14.85 -6.19 -2.42
C THR A 381 14.82 -5.14 -1.32
N GLY A 382 15.19 -5.50 -0.07
CA GLY A 382 15.16 -4.62 1.09
C GLY A 382 15.92 -3.30 0.92
N PRO A 383 17.22 -3.29 0.60
CA PRO A 383 17.98 -2.07 0.34
C PRO A 383 17.37 -1.19 -0.75
N PHE A 384 16.99 -1.78 -1.87
CA PHE A 384 16.49 -1.04 -3.03
C PHE A 384 15.13 -0.40 -2.77
N ILE A 385 14.24 -1.07 -2.02
CA ILE A 385 12.95 -0.46 -1.67
C ILE A 385 13.13 0.75 -0.75
N VAL A 386 14.09 0.72 0.18
CA VAL A 386 14.39 1.87 1.04
C VAL A 386 15.01 3.01 0.23
N MET A 387 15.93 2.70 -0.70
CA MET A 387 16.50 3.68 -1.64
C MET A 387 15.44 4.35 -2.52
N PHE A 388 14.34 3.66 -2.79
CA PHE A 388 13.20 4.24 -3.50
C PHE A 388 12.29 5.04 -2.56
N PHE A 389 11.77 4.43 -1.49
CA PHE A 389 10.72 4.99 -0.65
C PHE A 389 11.13 6.26 0.10
N VAL A 390 12.28 6.23 0.77
CA VAL A 390 12.70 7.31 1.67
C VAL A 390 12.91 8.62 0.90
N PRO A 391 13.76 8.67 -0.15
CA PRO A 391 14.00 9.94 -0.81
C PRO A 391 12.83 10.40 -1.70
N VAL A 392 12.03 9.51 -2.31
CA VAL A 392 10.90 9.94 -3.16
C VAL A 392 9.81 10.62 -2.34
N THR A 393 9.50 10.10 -1.15
CA THR A 393 8.53 10.73 -0.24
C THR A 393 9.04 12.05 0.33
N GLY A 394 10.34 12.12 0.66
CA GLY A 394 10.99 13.35 1.06
C GLY A 394 10.96 14.43 -0.04
N LEU A 395 11.26 14.06 -1.30
CA LEU A 395 11.19 14.96 -2.46
C LEU A 395 9.77 15.48 -2.69
N ALA A 396 8.74 14.64 -2.54
CA ALA A 396 7.35 15.06 -2.67
C ALA A 396 6.99 16.13 -1.62
N MET A 397 7.35 15.90 -0.36
CA MET A 397 7.04 16.82 0.75
C MET A 397 7.87 18.11 0.70
N ALA A 398 9.15 18.05 0.30
CA ALA A 398 10.02 19.22 0.16
C ALA A 398 9.66 20.11 -1.03
N SER A 399 8.81 19.64 -1.95
CA SER A 399 8.41 20.37 -3.16
C SER A 399 7.18 21.27 -2.95
N VAL A 400 6.59 21.28 -1.76
CA VAL A 400 5.34 21.98 -1.43
C VAL A 400 5.53 22.89 -0.21
N GLU A 401 4.65 23.89 -0.07
CA GLU A 401 4.65 24.78 1.07
C GLU A 401 4.21 24.08 2.35
N HIS A 402 4.57 24.62 3.51
CA HIS A 402 4.34 23.96 4.80
C HIS A 402 2.85 23.73 5.12
N ASP A 403 2.00 24.67 4.75
CA ASP A 403 0.54 24.59 4.92
C ASP A 403 -0.13 23.65 3.91
N GLU A 404 0.54 23.31 2.81
CA GLU A 404 0.08 22.35 1.81
C GLU A 404 0.50 20.90 2.12
N GLN A 405 1.41 20.66 3.08
CA GLN A 405 1.99 19.33 3.35
C GLN A 405 0.95 18.26 3.68
N ALA A 406 -0.12 18.62 4.43
CA ALA A 406 -1.19 17.66 4.75
C ALA A 406 -1.92 17.19 3.50
N ASN A 407 -2.20 18.12 2.57
CA ASN A 407 -2.84 17.84 1.30
C ASN A 407 -1.91 17.04 0.38
N ALA A 408 -0.63 17.42 0.33
CA ALA A 408 0.40 16.70 -0.42
C ALA A 408 0.56 15.24 0.05
N ALA A 409 0.62 15.02 1.36
CA ALA A 409 0.68 13.70 1.94
C ALA A 409 -0.58 12.88 1.62
N GLY A 410 -1.77 13.48 1.77
CA GLY A 410 -3.04 12.85 1.41
C GLY A 410 -3.06 12.42 -0.06
N LEU A 411 -2.75 13.34 -0.96
CA LEU A 411 -2.79 13.11 -2.41
C LEU A 411 -1.73 12.11 -2.88
N SER A 412 -0.49 12.20 -2.34
CA SER A 412 0.57 11.22 -2.65
C SER A 412 0.19 9.80 -2.21
N ASN A 413 -0.39 9.66 -1.00
CA ASN A 413 -0.84 8.37 -0.50
C ASN A 413 -2.07 7.86 -1.26
N PHE A 414 -2.97 8.74 -1.68
CA PHE A 414 -4.09 8.39 -2.55
C PHE A 414 -3.61 7.84 -3.89
N MET A 415 -2.69 8.54 -4.59
CA MET A 415 -2.08 8.07 -5.84
C MET A 415 -1.40 6.72 -5.65
N ARG A 416 -0.68 6.52 -4.55
CA ARG A 416 -0.05 5.25 -4.18
C ARG A 416 -1.09 4.14 -3.99
N THR A 417 -2.17 4.40 -3.27
CA THR A 417 -3.24 3.43 -3.01
C THR A 417 -3.94 3.01 -4.31
N LEU A 418 -4.27 3.97 -5.16
CA LEU A 418 -4.82 3.69 -6.49
C LEU A 418 -3.85 2.87 -7.35
N ALA A 419 -2.56 3.25 -7.37
CA ALA A 419 -1.55 2.50 -8.12
C ALA A 419 -1.41 1.07 -7.63
N GLY A 420 -1.50 0.84 -6.30
CA GLY A 420 -1.54 -0.49 -5.70
C GLY A 420 -2.76 -1.31 -6.13
N ALA A 421 -3.95 -0.70 -6.15
CA ALA A 421 -5.18 -1.35 -6.60
C ALA A 421 -5.12 -1.74 -8.08
N PHE A 422 -4.70 -0.81 -8.95
CA PHE A 422 -4.47 -1.10 -10.36
C PHE A 422 -3.43 -2.21 -10.56
N ALA A 423 -2.30 -2.13 -9.87
CA ALA A 423 -1.22 -3.11 -9.97
C ALA A 423 -1.69 -4.52 -9.58
N THR A 424 -2.42 -4.64 -8.46
CA THR A 424 -2.98 -5.91 -7.99
C THR A 424 -3.95 -6.49 -9.01
N SER A 425 -4.89 -5.70 -9.50
CA SER A 425 -5.91 -6.11 -10.44
C SER A 425 -5.31 -6.53 -11.79
N LEU A 426 -4.41 -5.70 -12.36
CA LEU A 426 -3.75 -5.98 -13.64
C LEU A 426 -2.84 -7.20 -13.57
N VAL A 427 -2.07 -7.34 -12.49
CA VAL A 427 -1.15 -8.48 -12.32
C VAL A 427 -1.91 -9.78 -12.16
N GLN A 428 -2.95 -9.82 -11.32
CA GLN A 428 -3.74 -11.04 -11.14
C GLN A 428 -4.47 -11.44 -12.42
N SER A 429 -5.06 -10.47 -13.14
CA SER A 429 -5.73 -10.75 -14.41
C SER A 429 -4.74 -11.15 -15.50
N GLY A 430 -3.63 -10.44 -15.63
CA GLY A 430 -2.57 -10.76 -16.58
C GLY A 430 -1.98 -12.14 -16.33
N TRP A 431 -1.74 -12.49 -15.07
CA TRP A 431 -1.24 -13.80 -14.66
C TRP A 431 -2.21 -14.93 -15.02
N SER A 432 -3.50 -14.78 -14.69
CA SER A 432 -4.54 -15.76 -15.01
C SER A 432 -4.72 -15.94 -16.52
N ASN A 433 -4.70 -14.84 -17.29
CA ASN A 433 -4.83 -14.89 -18.74
C ASN A 433 -3.57 -15.49 -19.40
N ALA A 434 -2.37 -15.14 -18.91
CA ALA A 434 -1.13 -15.74 -19.39
C ALA A 434 -1.07 -17.24 -19.08
N THR A 435 -1.53 -17.67 -17.91
CA THR A 435 -1.62 -19.10 -17.56
C THR A 435 -2.49 -19.85 -18.55
N ARG A 436 -3.72 -19.40 -18.79
CA ARG A 436 -4.65 -20.01 -19.76
C ARG A 436 -4.09 -20.06 -21.18
N ARG A 437 -3.42 -18.99 -21.60
CA ARG A 437 -2.76 -18.95 -22.90
C ARG A 437 -1.61 -19.94 -23.00
N ASN A 438 -0.75 -19.99 -22.01
CA ASN A 438 0.38 -20.92 -21.95
C ASN A 438 -0.10 -22.39 -21.92
N GLU A 439 -1.18 -22.69 -21.18
CA GLU A 439 -1.83 -24.01 -21.20
C GLU A 439 -2.20 -24.43 -22.61
N GLY A 440 -2.89 -23.54 -23.35
CA GLY A 440 -3.26 -23.80 -24.74
C GLY A 440 -2.06 -23.98 -25.67
N GLU A 441 -1.01 -23.18 -25.50
CA GLU A 441 0.22 -23.26 -26.29
C GLU A 441 0.99 -24.57 -26.00
N ILE A 442 1.10 -24.97 -24.72
CA ILE A 442 1.78 -26.22 -24.32
C ILE A 442 1.01 -27.43 -24.85
N VAL A 443 -0.33 -27.46 -24.67
CA VAL A 443 -1.18 -28.56 -25.17
C VAL A 443 -1.08 -28.68 -26.70
N ASN A 444 -1.11 -27.57 -27.43
CA ASN A 444 -0.99 -27.57 -28.89
C ASN A 444 0.43 -27.98 -29.36
N ALA A 445 1.48 -27.63 -28.61
CA ALA A 445 2.85 -28.01 -28.91
C ALA A 445 3.17 -29.48 -28.58
N MET A 446 2.34 -30.15 -27.78
CA MET A 446 2.56 -31.51 -27.33
C MET A 446 2.24 -32.53 -28.45
N GLN A 447 3.22 -32.82 -29.30
CA GLN A 447 3.11 -33.84 -30.37
C GLN A 447 2.98 -35.28 -29.84
N HIS A 448 3.42 -35.55 -28.59
CA HIS A 448 3.53 -36.88 -27.99
C HIS A 448 2.75 -37.03 -26.68
N GLY A 449 1.72 -36.23 -26.44
CA GLY A 449 0.93 -36.28 -25.19
C GLY A 449 0.29 -37.64 -24.93
N ARG A 450 -0.13 -38.35 -25.98
CA ARG A 450 -0.64 -39.73 -25.86
C ARG A 450 0.47 -40.69 -25.44
N ALA A 451 1.66 -40.59 -26.06
CA ALA A 451 2.80 -41.45 -25.70
C ALA A 451 3.26 -41.24 -24.24
N ALA A 452 3.18 -40.01 -23.72
CA ALA A 452 3.46 -39.74 -22.31
C ALA A 452 2.43 -40.41 -21.38
N ILE A 453 1.14 -40.34 -21.73
CA ILE A 453 0.05 -41.03 -20.99
C ILE A 453 0.26 -42.56 -21.06
N ASP A 454 0.51 -43.10 -22.25
CA ASP A 454 0.73 -44.53 -22.46
C ASP A 454 1.97 -45.04 -21.69
N GLY A 455 3.03 -44.23 -21.61
CA GLY A 455 4.22 -44.50 -20.80
C GLY A 455 3.93 -44.57 -19.30
N LEU A 456 3.08 -43.70 -18.76
CA LEU A 456 2.65 -43.72 -17.38
C LEU A 456 1.76 -44.94 -17.08
N VAL A 457 0.86 -45.27 -18.03
CA VAL A 457 -0.02 -46.44 -17.91
C VAL A 457 0.80 -47.75 -17.96
N ALA A 458 1.84 -47.82 -18.81
CA ALA A 458 2.75 -48.96 -18.85
C ALA A 458 3.53 -49.18 -17.54
N GLN A 459 3.69 -48.12 -16.73
CA GLN A 459 4.28 -48.19 -15.38
C GLN A 459 3.25 -48.57 -14.30
N GLY A 460 2.01 -48.93 -14.68
CA GLY A 460 0.95 -49.38 -13.77
C GLY A 460 0.08 -48.26 -13.20
N ILE A 461 0.20 -47.03 -13.69
CA ILE A 461 -0.66 -45.90 -13.26
C ILE A 461 -2.00 -45.99 -14.02
N PRO A 462 -3.16 -45.96 -13.33
CA PRO A 462 -4.46 -45.94 -13.99
C PRO A 462 -4.59 -44.77 -14.96
N LEU A 463 -5.27 -44.94 -16.08
CA LEU A 463 -5.38 -43.98 -17.17
C LEU A 463 -5.82 -42.58 -16.70
N ASP A 464 -6.80 -42.51 -15.80
CA ASP A 464 -7.32 -41.23 -15.28
C ASP A 464 -6.29 -40.53 -14.40
N ASN A 465 -5.53 -41.29 -13.61
CA ASN A 465 -4.43 -40.75 -12.82
C ASN A 465 -3.27 -40.30 -13.71
N ALA A 466 -2.94 -41.04 -14.78
CA ALA A 466 -1.92 -40.64 -15.74
C ALA A 466 -2.28 -39.31 -16.45
N ARG A 467 -3.56 -39.14 -16.81
CA ARG A 467 -4.08 -37.86 -17.35
C ARG A 467 -3.98 -36.74 -16.31
N ALA A 468 -4.35 -36.99 -15.05
CA ALA A 468 -4.27 -36.00 -13.98
C ALA A 468 -2.84 -35.54 -13.71
N VAL A 469 -1.87 -36.49 -13.69
CA VAL A 469 -0.43 -36.18 -13.54
C VAL A 469 0.05 -35.30 -14.69
N LEU A 470 -0.27 -35.68 -15.94
CA LEU A 470 0.12 -34.88 -17.10
C LEU A 470 -0.49 -33.47 -17.05
N TRP A 471 -1.78 -33.35 -16.68
CA TRP A 471 -2.45 -32.07 -16.53
C TRP A 471 -1.79 -31.19 -15.46
N GLN A 472 -1.43 -31.77 -14.31
CA GLN A 472 -0.75 -31.08 -13.23
C GLN A 472 0.63 -30.54 -13.67
N VAL A 473 1.36 -31.29 -14.50
CA VAL A 473 2.64 -30.82 -15.08
C VAL A 473 2.41 -29.65 -16.04
N ILE A 474 1.40 -29.75 -16.91
CA ILE A 474 1.06 -28.66 -17.86
C ILE A 474 0.66 -27.40 -17.10
N GLU A 475 -0.23 -27.53 -16.13
CA GLU A 475 -0.68 -26.42 -15.28
C GLU A 475 0.50 -25.77 -14.55
N GLY A 476 1.36 -26.56 -13.90
CA GLY A 476 2.53 -26.07 -13.19
C GLY A 476 3.50 -25.30 -14.10
N GLN A 477 3.76 -25.81 -15.31
CA GLN A 477 4.62 -25.12 -16.28
C GLN A 477 3.95 -23.84 -16.82
N SER A 478 2.65 -23.87 -17.09
CA SER A 478 1.88 -22.72 -17.59
C SER A 478 1.86 -21.59 -16.59
N VAL A 479 1.65 -21.91 -15.31
CA VAL A 479 1.69 -20.96 -14.21
C VAL A 479 3.09 -20.38 -14.02
N MET A 480 4.13 -21.22 -14.13
CA MET A 480 5.51 -20.76 -14.03
C MET A 480 5.86 -19.76 -15.12
N LEU A 481 5.58 -20.09 -16.39
CA LEU A 481 5.80 -19.19 -17.52
C LEU A 481 5.02 -17.87 -17.36
N ALA A 482 3.77 -17.92 -16.91
CA ALA A 482 2.98 -16.73 -16.62
C ALA A 482 3.64 -15.87 -15.53
N THR A 483 4.17 -16.49 -14.47
CA THR A 483 4.87 -15.80 -13.39
C THR A 483 6.14 -15.09 -13.88
N LEU A 484 6.93 -15.76 -14.71
CA LEU A 484 8.14 -15.16 -15.31
C LEU A 484 7.80 -13.98 -16.21
N ASN A 485 6.74 -14.08 -17.02
CA ASN A 485 6.27 -12.99 -17.88
C ASN A 485 5.82 -11.77 -17.05
N ILE A 486 5.16 -12.01 -15.91
CA ILE A 486 4.78 -10.93 -14.99
C ILE A 486 6.01 -10.25 -14.37
N PHE A 487 7.03 -11.01 -13.96
CA PHE A 487 8.28 -10.40 -13.46
C PHE A 487 8.94 -9.52 -14.53
N GLY A 488 8.97 -9.96 -15.80
CA GLY A 488 9.47 -9.16 -16.91
C GLY A 488 8.64 -7.87 -17.12
N THR A 489 7.32 -7.96 -17.07
CA THR A 489 6.42 -6.81 -17.19
C THR A 489 6.64 -5.81 -16.05
N ILE A 490 6.76 -6.29 -14.82
CA ILE A 490 7.06 -5.43 -13.65
C ILE A 490 8.41 -4.75 -13.82
N ALA A 491 9.44 -5.46 -14.31
CA ALA A 491 10.75 -4.87 -14.56
C ALA A 491 10.69 -3.72 -15.56
N LEU A 492 9.93 -3.87 -16.65
CA LEU A 492 9.72 -2.81 -17.65
C LEU A 492 8.98 -1.59 -17.05
N CYS A 493 7.93 -1.83 -16.26
CA CYS A 493 7.20 -0.76 -15.56
C CYS A 493 8.11 0.00 -14.58
N LEU A 494 8.93 -0.71 -13.82
CA LEU A 494 9.91 -0.09 -12.92
C LEU A 494 10.98 0.67 -13.70
N GLY A 495 11.50 0.13 -14.81
CA GLY A 495 12.42 0.83 -15.70
C GLY A 495 11.84 2.15 -16.21
N PHE A 496 10.56 2.15 -16.59
CA PHE A 496 9.85 3.38 -16.97
C PHE A 496 9.73 4.35 -15.79
N ALA A 497 9.35 3.87 -14.59
CA ALA A 497 9.27 4.70 -13.39
C ALA A 497 10.60 5.38 -13.04
N ALA A 498 11.74 4.70 -13.27
CA ALA A 498 13.08 5.25 -13.07
C ALA A 498 13.39 6.44 -13.99
N THR A 499 12.72 6.59 -15.13
CA THR A 499 12.88 7.76 -16.00
C THR A 499 12.10 8.97 -15.52
N ILE A 500 10.93 8.75 -14.86
CA ILE A 500 10.03 9.82 -14.42
C ILE A 500 10.71 10.70 -13.35
N ILE A 501 11.54 10.12 -12.47
CA ILE A 501 12.19 10.87 -11.39
C ILE A 501 13.06 12.04 -11.90
N TRP A 502 13.58 11.96 -13.10
CA TRP A 502 14.40 13.02 -13.69
C TRP A 502 13.60 14.25 -14.12
N LEU A 503 12.25 14.16 -14.15
CA LEU A 503 11.38 15.32 -14.32
C LEU A 503 11.31 16.20 -13.06
N VAL A 504 11.70 15.65 -11.90
CA VAL A 504 11.78 16.43 -10.65
C VAL A 504 12.93 17.43 -10.74
N PRO A 505 12.71 18.72 -10.45
CA PRO A 505 13.79 19.71 -10.43
C PRO A 505 14.90 19.30 -9.44
N LYS A 506 16.15 19.64 -9.75
CA LYS A 506 17.26 19.38 -8.83
C LYS A 506 17.04 20.19 -7.55
N PRO A 507 17.07 19.54 -6.36
CA PRO A 507 16.98 20.25 -5.10
C PRO A 507 18.10 21.30 -5.00
N LYS A 508 17.78 22.52 -4.62
CA LYS A 508 18.76 23.58 -4.39
C LYS A 508 19.39 23.39 -3.01
N GLY A 509 20.40 22.52 -2.94
CA GLY A 509 21.11 22.17 -1.69
C GLY A 509 20.72 20.76 -1.15
N PRO A 510 21.36 20.29 -0.05
CA PRO A 510 20.83 19.18 0.71
C PRO A 510 19.37 19.51 1.03
N ILE A 511 18.48 18.49 1.07
CA ILE A 511 17.04 18.74 1.27
C ILE A 511 16.93 19.64 2.49
N ASP A 512 16.93 20.95 2.24
CA ASP A 512 16.85 21.95 3.29
C ASP A 512 15.38 22.03 3.69
N THR A 513 15.04 21.25 4.70
CA THR A 513 13.76 21.34 5.42
C THR A 513 13.74 22.59 6.32
N SER A 514 14.77 23.44 6.25
CA SER A 514 14.92 24.66 7.06
C SER A 514 14.14 25.88 6.53
N GLY A 515 13.51 25.77 5.36
CA GLY A 515 12.79 26.88 4.71
C GLY A 515 11.40 27.16 5.27
N ALA A 516 11.22 27.19 6.60
CA ALA A 516 10.03 27.77 7.23
C ALA A 516 10.48 28.55 8.48
N HIS A 517 10.74 29.81 8.30
CA HIS A 517 10.71 30.81 9.38
C HIS A 517 9.30 31.34 9.54
#